data_78e4f9e01ec38cfee3363d490acbb884
#
_entry.id   78e4f9e01ec38cfee3363d490acbb884
#
_cell.length_a   1.000
_cell.length_b   1.000
_cell.length_c   1.000
_cell.angle_alpha   90.00
_cell.angle_beta   90.00
_cell.angle_gamma   90.00
#
_symmetry.space_group_name_H-M   'P 1'
#
loop_
_entity.id
_entity.type
_entity.pdbx_description
1 polymer ?
#
loop_
_entity_poly.entity_id
_entity_poly.type
_entity_poly.pdbx_seq_one_letter_code
_entity_poly.pdbx_strand_id
1 'polypeptide(L)'
;MLRVLVVRHGQSEWNAVGRWQGQADPPLTELGLHQAAHAAQHVGAVDAVVASDLERSRTTAEIIAELIGIGPVLADEGFRERHAGEWQGLTKAEIAEAWPGYLDDRRRPPGFEPDGDFQDRVFAALDRVRATVPAGDVLVVAHAGVVYQVETLLGSAFEPLPNLGGRWVESLDGGPWRLGDRVVLVDPDEVTVPGVQ
;
A
#
# COMPACT_ATOMS: atom_id res chain seq x y z
N MET A 1 -20.98 -10.59 2.44
CA MET A 1 -19.54 -10.54 2.80
C MET A 1 -18.85 -9.55 1.87
N LEU A 2 -18.03 -8.67 2.40
CA LEU A 2 -17.12 -7.80 1.65
C LEU A 2 -15.70 -8.33 1.82
N ARG A 3 -14.92 -8.42 0.73
CA ARG A 3 -13.50 -8.70 0.75
C ARG A 3 -12.76 -7.52 0.08
N VAL A 4 -11.72 -7.06 0.70
CA VAL A 4 -10.88 -5.97 0.20
C VAL A 4 -9.45 -6.49 0.06
N LEU A 5 -8.93 -6.50 -1.15
CA LEU A 5 -7.53 -6.80 -1.41
C LEU A 5 -6.72 -5.49 -1.35
N VAL A 6 -5.99 -5.29 -0.27
CA VAL A 6 -5.11 -4.13 -0.13
C VAL A 6 -3.72 -4.52 -0.64
N VAL A 7 -3.27 -3.86 -1.72
CA VAL A 7 -1.98 -4.15 -2.36
C VAL A 7 -1.07 -2.93 -2.35
N ARG A 8 0.22 -3.18 -2.30
CA ARG A 8 1.26 -2.18 -2.51
C ARG A 8 1.36 -1.83 -4.00
N HIS A 9 1.55 -0.56 -4.34
CA HIS A 9 1.82 -0.08 -5.70
C HIS A 9 3.03 -0.75 -6.37
N GLY A 10 3.16 -0.64 -7.68
CA GLY A 10 4.32 -1.05 -8.47
C GLY A 10 5.60 -0.32 -8.06
N GLN A 11 6.76 -0.77 -8.55
CA GLN A 11 8.04 -0.15 -8.21
C GLN A 11 8.06 1.34 -8.62
N SER A 12 8.37 2.23 -7.67
CA SER A 12 8.62 3.64 -7.93
C SER A 12 10.12 3.93 -8.06
N GLU A 13 10.48 5.09 -8.61
CA GLU A 13 11.88 5.52 -8.72
C GLU A 13 12.60 5.49 -7.37
N TRP A 14 11.94 5.92 -6.29
CA TRP A 14 12.54 5.92 -4.96
C TRP A 14 12.60 4.52 -4.34
N ASN A 15 11.72 3.58 -4.74
CA ASN A 15 11.90 2.17 -4.38
C ASN A 15 13.18 1.61 -4.99
N ALA A 16 13.46 1.92 -6.26
CA ALA A 16 14.64 1.42 -6.97
C ALA A 16 15.96 1.84 -6.32
N VAL A 17 15.99 3.02 -5.70
CA VAL A 17 17.20 3.58 -5.04
C VAL A 17 17.14 3.55 -3.52
N GLY A 18 16.14 2.91 -2.92
CA GLY A 18 16.03 2.70 -1.47
C GLY A 18 15.78 3.97 -0.65
N ARG A 19 15.08 4.96 -1.22
CA ARG A 19 14.70 6.20 -0.52
C ARG A 19 13.33 6.06 0.15
N TRP A 20 13.20 6.61 1.35
CA TRP A 20 11.93 6.72 2.05
C TRP A 20 11.00 7.68 1.33
N GLN A 21 9.81 7.22 0.99
CA GLN A 21 8.87 8.01 0.20
C GLN A 21 7.92 8.83 1.06
N GLY A 22 7.34 8.21 2.09
CA GLY A 22 6.25 8.84 2.80
C GLY A 22 5.16 9.31 1.83
N GLN A 23 4.77 10.58 1.96
CA GLN A 23 3.79 11.22 1.09
C GLN A 23 4.42 12.08 -0.02
N ALA A 24 5.77 12.05 -0.19
CA ALA A 24 6.38 12.50 -1.43
C ALA A 24 5.92 11.61 -2.59
N ASP A 25 5.87 12.17 -3.78
CA ASP A 25 5.14 11.55 -4.90
C ASP A 25 6.04 11.23 -6.12
N PRO A 26 7.09 10.39 -5.95
CA PRO A 26 7.90 9.92 -7.07
C PRO A 26 7.07 8.99 -7.97
N PRO A 27 7.24 9.07 -9.32
CA PRO A 27 6.50 8.25 -10.25
C PRO A 27 6.94 6.78 -10.21
N LEU A 28 6.19 5.93 -10.91
CA LEU A 28 6.58 4.55 -11.18
C LEU A 28 7.79 4.50 -12.12
N THR A 29 8.63 3.47 -11.95
CA THR A 29 9.63 3.08 -12.96
C THR A 29 8.95 2.37 -14.13
N GLU A 30 9.68 2.17 -15.25
CA GLU A 30 9.21 1.31 -16.34
C GLU A 30 8.88 -0.11 -15.84
N LEU A 31 9.70 -0.66 -14.94
CA LEU A 31 9.40 -1.93 -14.29
C LEU A 31 8.09 -1.86 -13.48
N GLY A 32 7.86 -0.76 -12.74
CA GLY A 32 6.63 -0.57 -11.98
C GLY A 32 5.38 -0.50 -12.85
N LEU A 33 5.47 0.14 -14.02
CA LEU A 33 4.39 0.15 -15.01
C LEU A 33 4.11 -1.26 -15.56
N HIS A 34 5.17 -2.01 -15.87
CA HIS A 34 5.07 -3.41 -16.31
C HIS A 34 4.45 -4.30 -15.22
N GLN A 35 4.92 -4.18 -13.97
CA GLN A 35 4.36 -4.89 -12.83
C GLN A 35 2.85 -4.62 -12.67
N ALA A 36 2.40 -3.38 -12.84
CA ALA A 36 0.98 -3.03 -12.77
C ALA A 36 0.17 -3.74 -13.87
N ALA A 37 0.68 -3.74 -15.11
CA ALA A 37 0.02 -4.44 -16.22
C ALA A 37 -0.03 -5.96 -16.01
N HIS A 38 1.02 -6.55 -15.46
CA HIS A 38 1.07 -7.98 -15.16
C HIS A 38 0.10 -8.33 -14.01
N ALA A 39 0.04 -7.53 -12.97
CA ALA A 39 -0.87 -7.72 -11.84
C ALA A 39 -2.35 -7.82 -12.27
N ALA A 40 -2.74 -7.14 -13.34
CA ALA A 40 -4.10 -7.22 -13.88
C ALA A 40 -4.51 -8.65 -14.29
N GLN A 41 -3.55 -9.51 -14.63
CA GLN A 41 -3.81 -10.90 -14.99
C GLN A 41 -4.05 -11.80 -13.77
N HIS A 42 -3.66 -11.35 -12.58
CA HIS A 42 -3.67 -12.14 -11.35
C HIS A 42 -4.65 -11.61 -10.29
N VAL A 43 -5.17 -10.39 -10.45
CA VAL A 43 -6.06 -9.77 -9.45
C VAL A 43 -7.42 -10.49 -9.35
N GLY A 44 -7.81 -11.21 -10.40
CA GLY A 44 -9.12 -11.85 -10.49
C GLY A 44 -10.25 -10.85 -10.76
N ALA A 45 -11.49 -11.28 -10.55
CA ALA A 45 -12.65 -10.44 -10.71
C ALA A 45 -12.85 -9.58 -9.45
N VAL A 46 -13.04 -8.27 -9.65
CA VAL A 46 -13.37 -7.31 -8.58
C VAL A 46 -14.55 -6.43 -9.01
N ASP A 47 -15.30 -5.94 -8.04
CA ASP A 47 -16.48 -5.09 -8.27
C ASP A 47 -16.13 -3.60 -8.31
N ALA A 48 -15.00 -3.21 -7.71
CA ALA A 48 -14.52 -1.84 -7.69
C ALA A 48 -13.00 -1.78 -7.50
N VAL A 49 -12.40 -0.67 -7.95
CA VAL A 49 -10.99 -0.35 -7.72
C VAL A 49 -10.90 0.99 -7.01
N VAL A 50 -10.20 1.00 -5.88
CA VAL A 50 -9.89 2.18 -5.06
C VAL A 50 -8.37 2.36 -5.01
N ALA A 51 -7.90 3.58 -4.89
CA ALA A 51 -6.46 3.85 -4.74
C ALA A 51 -6.18 4.97 -3.74
N SER A 52 -5.01 4.92 -3.12
CA SER A 52 -4.40 6.15 -2.60
C SER A 52 -4.30 7.17 -3.73
N ASP A 53 -4.52 8.44 -3.43
CA ASP A 53 -4.42 9.53 -4.39
C ASP A 53 -2.97 9.90 -4.78
N LEU A 54 -1.95 9.31 -4.12
CA LEU A 54 -0.56 9.45 -4.53
C LEU A 54 -0.34 8.80 -5.91
N GLU A 55 0.39 9.50 -6.78
CA GLU A 55 0.53 9.18 -8.22
C GLU A 55 0.90 7.71 -8.45
N ARG A 56 1.94 7.20 -7.76
CA ARG A 56 2.39 5.82 -7.90
C ARG A 56 1.30 4.76 -7.64
N SER A 57 0.43 5.01 -6.66
CA SER A 57 -0.70 4.11 -6.34
C SER A 57 -1.84 4.28 -7.33
N ARG A 58 -2.18 5.53 -7.65
CA ARG A 58 -3.21 5.86 -8.61
C ARG A 58 -2.88 5.31 -9.99
N THR A 59 -1.66 5.54 -10.50
CA THR A 59 -1.22 5.02 -11.81
C THR A 59 -1.24 3.49 -11.83
N THR A 60 -0.77 2.82 -10.77
CA THR A 60 -0.87 1.36 -10.64
C THR A 60 -2.32 0.89 -10.75
N ALA A 61 -3.23 1.53 -10.03
CA ALA A 61 -4.66 1.18 -10.01
C ALA A 61 -5.33 1.45 -11.37
N GLU A 62 -5.02 2.58 -12.02
CA GLU A 62 -5.57 2.96 -13.32
C GLU A 62 -5.18 1.95 -14.40
N ILE A 63 -3.92 1.50 -14.44
CA ILE A 63 -3.44 0.46 -15.36
C ILE A 63 -4.18 -0.86 -15.12
N ILE A 64 -4.28 -1.30 -13.87
CA ILE A 64 -5.01 -2.54 -13.54
C ILE A 64 -6.47 -2.41 -13.94
N ALA A 65 -7.14 -1.33 -13.54
CA ALA A 65 -8.56 -1.07 -13.79
C ALA A 65 -8.90 -1.05 -15.29
N GLU A 66 -8.06 -0.39 -16.10
CA GLU A 66 -8.22 -0.35 -17.56
C GLU A 66 -8.16 -1.75 -18.16
N LEU A 67 -7.15 -2.56 -17.76
CA LEU A 67 -6.92 -3.89 -18.31
C LEU A 67 -8.00 -4.91 -17.91
N ILE A 68 -8.57 -4.79 -16.71
CA ILE A 68 -9.67 -5.66 -16.26
C ILE A 68 -11.06 -5.12 -16.64
N GLY A 69 -11.14 -3.92 -17.20
CA GLY A 69 -12.39 -3.30 -17.64
C GLY A 69 -13.29 -2.80 -16.50
N ILE A 70 -12.71 -2.43 -15.37
CA ILE A 70 -13.42 -1.92 -14.19
C ILE A 70 -13.03 -0.45 -13.94
N GLY A 71 -14.00 0.41 -13.72
CA GLY A 71 -13.74 1.82 -13.44
C GLY A 71 -15.01 2.62 -13.20
N PRO A 72 -14.87 3.87 -12.80
CA PRO A 72 -13.61 4.61 -12.56
C PRO A 72 -12.87 4.17 -11.29
N VAL A 73 -11.56 4.43 -11.21
CA VAL A 73 -10.78 4.27 -9.98
C VAL A 73 -11.20 5.36 -8.98
N LEU A 74 -11.56 4.95 -7.77
CA LEU A 74 -11.95 5.86 -6.70
C LEU A 74 -10.73 6.24 -5.87
N ALA A 75 -10.41 7.52 -5.77
CA ALA A 75 -9.28 7.98 -4.96
C ALA A 75 -9.71 8.24 -3.50
N ASP A 76 -8.89 7.79 -2.55
CA ASP A 76 -9.10 8.05 -1.11
C ASP A 76 -7.75 8.33 -0.42
N GLU A 77 -7.59 9.57 0.10
CA GLU A 77 -6.38 10.01 0.79
C GLU A 77 -6.10 9.23 2.10
N GLY A 78 -7.09 8.59 2.67
CA GLY A 78 -6.92 7.73 3.84
C GLY A 78 -6.02 6.53 3.58
N PHE A 79 -5.81 6.15 2.31
CA PHE A 79 -4.87 5.10 1.91
C PHE A 79 -3.47 5.62 1.56
N ARG A 80 -3.15 6.92 1.73
CA ARG A 80 -1.77 7.41 1.57
C ARG A 80 -0.80 6.66 2.48
N GLU A 81 0.46 6.59 2.04
CA GLU A 81 1.54 6.10 2.89
C GLU A 81 1.67 6.97 4.15
N ARG A 82 2.26 6.41 5.20
CA ARG A 82 2.62 7.16 6.40
C ARG A 82 3.53 8.32 6.04
N HIS A 83 3.22 9.52 6.50
CA HIS A 83 4.12 10.65 6.30
C HIS A 83 5.43 10.42 7.05
N ALA A 84 6.55 10.45 6.33
CA ALA A 84 7.85 10.09 6.91
C ALA A 84 8.61 11.27 7.53
N GLY A 85 7.97 12.44 7.65
CA GLY A 85 8.58 13.64 8.21
C GLY A 85 9.85 14.02 7.46
N GLU A 86 10.89 14.39 8.23
CA GLU A 86 12.20 14.78 7.67
C GLU A 86 12.97 13.62 7.02
N TRP A 87 12.49 12.39 7.10
CA TRP A 87 13.11 11.25 6.40
C TRP A 87 12.65 11.10 4.95
N GLN A 88 11.65 11.86 4.49
CA GLN A 88 11.23 11.81 3.09
C GLN A 88 12.39 12.16 2.15
N GLY A 89 12.64 11.29 1.16
CA GLY A 89 13.71 11.43 0.19
C GLY A 89 15.09 10.91 0.65
N LEU A 90 15.24 10.49 1.90
CA LEU A 90 16.50 9.96 2.41
C LEU A 90 16.60 8.45 2.29
N THR A 91 17.81 7.95 2.07
CA THR A 91 18.16 6.53 2.21
C THR A 91 18.42 6.19 3.69
N LYS A 92 18.43 4.88 4.01
CA LYS A 92 18.79 4.43 5.37
C LYS A 92 20.17 4.92 5.81
N ALA A 93 21.14 4.99 4.89
CA ALA A 93 22.49 5.45 5.19
C ALA A 93 22.50 6.95 5.54
N GLU A 94 21.81 7.78 4.75
CA GLU A 94 21.64 9.21 5.01
C GLU A 94 20.88 9.46 6.33
N ILE A 95 19.87 8.65 6.64
CA ILE A 95 19.16 8.72 7.93
C ILE A 95 20.10 8.36 9.09
N ALA A 96 20.86 7.28 8.97
CA ALA A 96 21.78 6.85 10.03
C ALA A 96 22.89 7.90 10.29
N GLU A 97 23.33 8.62 9.26
CA GLU A 97 24.29 9.71 9.37
C GLU A 97 23.68 10.95 10.05
N ALA A 98 22.51 11.39 9.60
CA ALA A 98 21.88 12.62 10.09
C ALA A 98 21.19 12.44 11.47
N TRP A 99 20.70 11.23 11.78
CA TRP A 99 20.03 10.86 13.04
C TRP A 99 20.66 9.59 13.63
N PRO A 100 21.87 9.65 14.20
CA PRO A 100 22.55 8.48 14.76
C PRO A 100 21.68 7.77 15.82
N GLY A 101 21.51 6.43 15.66
CA GLY A 101 20.76 5.58 16.59
C GLY A 101 19.24 5.66 16.47
N TYR A 102 18.66 6.57 15.68
CA TYR A 102 17.21 6.71 15.58
C TYR A 102 16.52 5.44 15.01
N LEU A 103 17.12 4.84 13.98
CA LEU A 103 16.59 3.61 13.38
C LEU A 103 16.64 2.44 14.37
N ASP A 104 17.76 2.28 15.08
CA ASP A 104 17.98 1.20 16.04
C ASP A 104 17.05 1.32 17.25
N ASP A 105 16.88 2.54 17.77
CA ASP A 105 16.02 2.86 18.90
C ASP A 105 14.52 3.00 18.51
N ARG A 106 14.19 2.83 17.21
CA ARG A 106 12.84 3.05 16.66
C ARG A 106 12.29 4.46 16.95
N ARG A 107 13.18 5.45 17.09
CA ARG A 107 12.78 6.86 17.16
C ARG A 107 12.37 7.38 15.79
N ARG A 108 11.56 8.43 15.75
CA ARG A 108 11.04 9.03 14.53
C ARG A 108 11.46 10.50 14.44
N PRO A 109 11.68 11.05 13.22
CA PRO A 109 12.04 12.45 13.04
C PRO A 109 10.85 13.38 13.27
N PRO A 110 11.09 14.69 13.38
CA PRO A 110 10.01 15.67 13.35
C PRO A 110 9.11 15.50 12.11
N GLY A 111 7.82 15.73 12.29
CA GLY A 111 6.82 15.61 11.23
C GLY A 111 6.50 14.18 10.78
N PHE A 112 7.05 13.15 11.45
CA PHE A 112 6.64 11.77 11.20
C PHE A 112 5.22 11.55 11.73
N GLU A 113 4.36 10.94 10.93
CA GLU A 113 2.96 10.71 11.28
C GLU A 113 2.83 9.74 12.46
N PRO A 114 2.12 10.13 13.55
CA PRO A 114 1.89 9.28 14.71
C PRO A 114 1.19 7.96 14.35
N ASP A 115 1.49 6.90 15.10
CA ASP A 115 0.92 5.57 14.85
C ASP A 115 -0.62 5.58 14.93
N GLY A 116 -1.19 6.30 15.91
CA GLY A 116 -2.63 6.43 16.08
C GLY A 116 -3.32 7.13 14.92
N ASP A 117 -2.77 8.26 14.46
CA ASP A 117 -3.35 9.04 13.35
C ASP A 117 -3.33 8.22 12.05
N PHE A 118 -2.21 7.52 11.79
CA PHE A 118 -2.09 6.63 10.63
C PHE A 118 -3.11 5.48 10.69
N GLN A 119 -3.23 4.84 11.86
CA GLN A 119 -4.19 3.78 12.10
C GLN A 119 -5.63 4.25 11.84
N ASP A 120 -6.02 5.35 12.48
CA ASP A 120 -7.39 5.85 12.43
C ASP A 120 -7.81 6.19 10.99
N ARG A 121 -6.94 6.86 10.20
CA ARG A 121 -7.28 7.20 8.82
C ARG A 121 -7.35 5.99 7.89
N VAL A 122 -6.50 4.98 8.08
CA VAL A 122 -6.52 3.74 7.27
C VAL A 122 -7.80 2.96 7.53
N PHE A 123 -8.19 2.77 8.79
CA PHE A 123 -9.42 2.05 9.11
C PHE A 123 -10.68 2.84 8.74
N ALA A 124 -10.66 4.16 8.89
CA ALA A 124 -11.74 5.01 8.38
C ALA A 124 -11.89 4.91 6.85
N ALA A 125 -10.77 4.76 6.11
CA ALA A 125 -10.82 4.53 4.66
C ALA A 125 -11.41 3.16 4.31
N LEU A 126 -11.03 2.09 5.02
CA LEU A 126 -11.66 0.77 4.85
C LEU A 126 -13.16 0.81 5.14
N ASP A 127 -13.59 1.56 6.15
CA ASP A 127 -15.01 1.73 6.46
C ASP A 127 -15.76 2.53 5.39
N ARG A 128 -15.11 3.52 4.74
CA ARG A 128 -15.68 4.20 3.56
C ARG A 128 -15.83 3.26 2.36
N VAL A 129 -14.85 2.38 2.12
CA VAL A 129 -14.97 1.33 1.10
C VAL A 129 -16.19 0.45 1.39
N ARG A 130 -16.34 0.00 2.63
CA ARG A 130 -17.50 -0.80 3.06
C ARG A 130 -18.84 -0.07 2.92
N ALA A 131 -18.87 1.23 3.15
CA ALA A 131 -20.06 2.03 2.97
C ALA A 131 -20.44 2.19 1.48
N THR A 132 -19.45 2.22 0.59
CA THR A 132 -19.64 2.38 -0.86
C THR A 132 -19.96 1.05 -1.54
N VAL A 133 -19.27 -0.02 -1.16
CA VAL A 133 -19.43 -1.39 -1.68
C VAL A 133 -19.72 -2.32 -0.49
N PRO A 134 -20.99 -2.53 -0.14
CA PRO A 134 -21.34 -3.29 1.08
C PRO A 134 -21.09 -4.80 0.98
N ALA A 135 -20.92 -5.32 -0.23
CA ALA A 135 -20.60 -6.73 -0.50
C ALA A 135 -19.87 -6.86 -1.82
N GLY A 136 -19.06 -7.92 -1.96
CA GLY A 136 -18.26 -8.19 -3.16
C GLY A 136 -16.77 -8.11 -2.90
N ASP A 137 -15.98 -8.01 -3.97
CA ASP A 137 -14.53 -7.96 -3.95
C ASP A 137 -14.03 -6.57 -4.42
N VAL A 138 -13.18 -5.93 -3.63
CA VAL A 138 -12.64 -4.61 -3.95
C VAL A 138 -11.12 -4.67 -3.97
N LEU A 139 -10.52 -4.15 -5.03
CA LEU A 139 -9.07 -3.90 -5.06
C LEU A 139 -8.78 -2.51 -4.48
N VAL A 140 -7.89 -2.43 -3.50
CA VAL A 140 -7.34 -1.16 -2.99
C VAL A 140 -5.84 -1.13 -3.28
N VAL A 141 -5.41 -0.23 -4.15
CA VAL A 141 -3.98 0.00 -4.40
C VAL A 141 -3.48 1.09 -3.45
N ALA A 142 -2.56 0.70 -2.58
CA ALA A 142 -2.02 1.55 -1.52
C ALA A 142 -0.49 1.40 -1.39
N HIS A 143 0.01 1.32 -0.18
CA HIS A 143 1.44 1.32 0.16
C HIS A 143 1.77 0.20 1.15
N ALA A 144 3.06 -0.10 1.28
CA ALA A 144 3.51 -1.14 2.22
C ALA A 144 3.11 -0.83 3.67
N GLY A 145 3.27 0.43 4.11
CA GLY A 145 2.90 0.85 5.46
C GLY A 145 1.41 0.65 5.76
N VAL A 146 0.53 0.88 4.76
CA VAL A 146 -0.91 0.64 4.91
C VAL A 146 -1.20 -0.85 5.14
N VAL A 147 -0.60 -1.73 4.33
CA VAL A 147 -0.77 -3.18 4.51
C VAL A 147 -0.24 -3.63 5.87
N TYR A 148 0.98 -3.19 6.26
CA TYR A 148 1.56 -3.52 7.57
C TYR A 148 0.71 -3.01 8.74
N GLN A 149 0.11 -1.81 8.61
CA GLN A 149 -0.76 -1.26 9.65
C GLN A 149 -2.00 -2.15 9.85
N VAL A 150 -2.64 -2.57 8.76
CA VAL A 150 -3.80 -3.46 8.81
C VAL A 150 -3.41 -4.82 9.40
N GLU A 151 -2.31 -5.41 8.93
CA GLU A 151 -1.83 -6.71 9.42
C GLU A 151 -1.49 -6.68 10.91
N THR A 152 -0.77 -5.65 11.36
CA THR A 152 -0.37 -5.49 12.78
C THR A 152 -1.60 -5.42 13.69
N LEU A 153 -2.59 -4.60 13.34
CA LEU A 153 -3.78 -4.40 14.15
C LEU A 153 -4.71 -5.61 14.17
N LEU A 154 -4.71 -6.37 13.09
CA LEU A 154 -5.51 -7.60 13.01
C LEU A 154 -4.74 -8.85 13.44
N GLY A 155 -3.53 -8.69 14.02
CA GLY A 155 -2.81 -9.73 14.73
C GLY A 155 -1.84 -10.56 13.90
N SER A 156 -1.39 -10.08 12.73
CA SER A 156 -0.33 -10.75 11.95
C SER A 156 1.07 -10.30 12.37
N ALA A 157 2.04 -11.21 12.29
CA ALA A 157 3.44 -10.87 12.42
C ALA A 157 3.93 -10.09 11.18
N PHE A 158 4.95 -9.25 11.39
CA PHE A 158 5.59 -8.53 10.30
C PHE A 158 6.32 -9.49 9.36
N GLU A 159 6.03 -9.35 8.07
CA GLU A 159 6.79 -9.98 6.99
C GLU A 159 7.01 -8.96 5.86
N PRO A 160 8.19 -8.91 5.22
CA PRO A 160 8.42 -8.01 4.09
C PRO A 160 7.37 -8.18 2.98
N LEU A 161 6.94 -7.05 2.40
CA LEU A 161 5.93 -7.02 1.34
C LEU A 161 6.57 -6.51 0.04
N PRO A 162 6.58 -7.29 -1.05
CA PRO A 162 7.07 -6.83 -2.35
C PRO A 162 6.12 -5.79 -2.97
N ASN A 163 6.57 -5.13 -4.04
CA ASN A 163 5.65 -4.39 -4.92
C ASN A 163 4.60 -5.35 -5.49
N LEU A 164 3.36 -4.90 -5.63
CA LEU A 164 2.19 -5.72 -5.98
C LEU A 164 1.94 -6.93 -5.05
N GLY A 165 2.61 -6.96 -3.88
CA GLY A 165 2.19 -7.81 -2.76
C GLY A 165 1.04 -7.17 -2.01
N GLY A 166 0.16 -8.00 -1.44
CA GLY A 166 -1.02 -7.51 -0.72
C GLY A 166 -1.61 -8.50 0.27
N ARG A 167 -2.67 -8.06 0.90
CA ARG A 167 -3.42 -8.82 1.91
C ARG A 167 -4.91 -8.69 1.68
N TRP A 168 -5.61 -9.80 1.69
CA TRP A 168 -7.06 -9.79 1.80
C TRP A 168 -7.50 -9.37 3.20
N VAL A 169 -8.52 -8.54 3.26
CA VAL A 169 -9.18 -8.10 4.50
C VAL A 169 -10.68 -8.30 4.30
N GLU A 170 -11.34 -8.93 5.26
CA GLU A 170 -12.71 -9.41 5.09
C GLU A 170 -13.63 -8.85 6.18
N SER A 171 -14.86 -8.51 5.82
CA SER A 171 -15.92 -8.15 6.75
C SER A 171 -17.20 -8.92 6.41
N LEU A 172 -17.67 -9.72 7.36
CA LEU A 172 -18.92 -10.46 7.23
C LEU A 172 -20.07 -9.63 7.81
N ASP A 173 -21.07 -9.32 6.98
CA ASP A 173 -22.31 -8.63 7.36
C ASP A 173 -22.06 -7.30 8.15
N GLY A 174 -21.04 -6.56 7.73
CA GLY A 174 -20.66 -5.30 8.40
C GLY A 174 -19.97 -5.47 9.75
N GLY A 175 -19.61 -6.70 10.11
CA GLY A 175 -18.86 -7.01 11.34
C GLY A 175 -17.40 -6.56 11.30
N PRO A 176 -16.61 -6.93 12.32
CA PRO A 176 -15.22 -6.53 12.41
C PRO A 176 -14.39 -7.04 11.23
N TRP A 177 -13.35 -6.28 10.88
CA TRP A 177 -12.37 -6.67 9.88
C TRP A 177 -11.54 -7.87 10.35
N ARG A 178 -11.24 -8.78 9.43
CA ARG A 178 -10.41 -9.97 9.65
C ARG A 178 -9.40 -10.11 8.53
N LEU A 179 -8.26 -10.72 8.81
CA LEU A 179 -7.27 -11.04 7.79
C LEU A 179 -7.68 -12.29 7.00
N GLY A 180 -7.62 -12.18 5.69
CA GLY A 180 -7.57 -13.30 4.75
C GLY A 180 -6.12 -13.63 4.35
N ASP A 181 -5.91 -14.15 3.15
CA ASP A 181 -4.60 -14.59 2.67
C ASP A 181 -3.72 -13.42 2.18
N ARG A 182 -2.41 -13.59 2.25
CA ARG A 182 -1.44 -12.77 1.51
C ARG A 182 -1.39 -13.24 0.06
N VAL A 183 -1.16 -12.29 -0.84
CA VAL A 183 -0.98 -12.56 -2.27
C VAL A 183 0.18 -11.76 -2.83
N VAL A 184 0.74 -12.21 -3.94
CA VAL A 184 1.68 -11.46 -4.78
C VAL A 184 1.13 -11.54 -6.20
N LEU A 185 0.89 -10.39 -6.82
CA LEU A 185 0.23 -10.27 -8.12
C LEU A 185 1.19 -10.19 -9.31
N VAL A 186 2.46 -10.48 -9.10
CA VAL A 186 3.50 -10.53 -10.14
C VAL A 186 4.24 -11.85 -10.06
N ASP A 187 4.85 -12.25 -11.18
CA ASP A 187 5.65 -13.46 -11.22
C ASP A 187 6.90 -13.36 -10.33
N PRO A 188 7.44 -14.48 -9.85
CA PRO A 188 8.62 -14.50 -8.98
C PRO A 188 9.82 -13.72 -9.54
N ASP A 189 10.01 -13.68 -10.86
CA ASP A 189 11.10 -12.98 -11.50
C ASP A 189 10.94 -11.44 -11.50
N GLU A 190 9.73 -10.96 -11.28
CA GLU A 190 9.39 -9.52 -11.22
C GLU A 190 9.27 -9.01 -9.78
N VAL A 191 9.41 -9.90 -8.80
CA VAL A 191 9.31 -9.53 -7.39
C VAL A 191 10.45 -8.59 -7.01
N THR A 192 10.08 -7.37 -6.64
CA THR A 192 10.99 -6.38 -6.06
C THR A 192 10.63 -6.12 -4.61
N VAL A 193 11.54 -6.43 -3.70
CA VAL A 193 11.42 -6.10 -2.28
C VAL A 193 12.34 -4.91 -2.04
N PRO A 194 11.83 -3.68 -2.07
CA PRO A 194 12.62 -2.52 -1.66
C PRO A 194 13.08 -2.74 -0.22
N GLY A 195 14.33 -2.35 0.07
CA GLY A 195 14.89 -2.52 1.41
C GLY A 195 13.90 -2.10 2.48
N VAL A 196 13.68 -2.97 3.48
CA VAL A 196 12.68 -2.79 4.55
C VAL A 196 12.85 -1.41 5.16
N GLN A 197 11.85 -0.58 4.97
CA GLN A 197 11.78 0.79 5.45
C GLN A 197 11.32 0.82 6.90
#